data_3391818e1c3ecf6e146ff25becc4964e
#
_entry.id   3391818e1c3ecf6e146ff25becc4964e
#
_cell.length_a   1.000
_cell.length_b   1.000
_cell.length_c   1.000
_cell.angle_alpha   90.00
_cell.angle_beta   90.00
_cell.angle_gamma   90.00
#
_symmetry.space_group_name_H-M   'P 1'
#
loop_
_entity.id
_entity.type
_entity.pdbx_description
1 polymer ?
#
loop_
_entity_poly.entity_id
_entity_poly.type
_entity_poly.pdbx_seq_one_letter_code
_entity_poly.pdbx_strand_id
1 'polypeptide(L)'
;MQKTPYEIIGKEALYKMIDHFYMLVEQDDRINHLFPGDFKETSRKQKQFLTQFLGGPKLYTEEHGHPMLKYKHLPFKITPRERDAWLENMEQAIHEAEFPHGTGDYLFERLKMTANHMVNSEI
;
A
#
# COMPACT_ATOMS: atom_id res chain seq x y z
N MET A 1 -11.16 -12.23 22.95
CA MET A 1 -10.80 -12.29 21.53
C MET A 1 -9.91 -11.11 21.17
N GLN A 2 -8.85 -11.38 20.47
CA GLN A 2 -7.97 -10.31 20.00
C GLN A 2 -8.54 -9.67 18.74
N LYS A 3 -8.44 -8.35 18.66
CA LYS A 3 -8.83 -7.65 17.45
C LYS A 3 -7.74 -7.75 16.39
N THR A 4 -8.14 -7.80 15.13
CA THR A 4 -7.18 -7.72 14.02
C THR A 4 -6.62 -6.30 13.92
N PRO A 5 -5.45 -6.12 13.28
CA PRO A 5 -4.95 -4.76 13.01
C PRO A 5 -5.99 -3.90 12.29
N TYR A 6 -6.75 -4.48 11.37
CA TYR A 6 -7.81 -3.74 10.68
C TYR A 6 -8.87 -3.21 11.66
N GLU A 7 -9.30 -4.06 12.59
CA GLU A 7 -10.30 -3.65 13.59
C GLU A 7 -9.77 -2.56 14.52
N ILE A 8 -8.47 -2.62 14.85
CA ILE A 8 -7.84 -1.62 15.71
C ILE A 8 -7.74 -0.27 15.00
N ILE A 9 -7.32 -0.27 13.74
CA ILE A 9 -7.15 0.96 12.96
C ILE A 9 -8.51 1.54 12.56
N GLY A 10 -9.39 0.72 12.04
CA GLY A 10 -10.69 1.13 11.53
C GLY A 10 -10.64 1.55 10.07
N LYS A 11 -11.76 1.34 9.39
CA LYS A 11 -11.88 1.59 7.95
C LYS A 11 -11.59 3.05 7.59
N GLU A 12 -12.16 3.99 8.33
CA GLU A 12 -12.04 5.41 7.98
C GLU A 12 -10.60 5.90 8.07
N ALA A 13 -9.91 5.54 9.16
CA ALA A 13 -8.51 5.95 9.34
C ALA A 13 -7.61 5.30 8.29
N LEU A 14 -7.84 4.03 7.97
CA LEU A 14 -7.07 3.33 6.96
C LEU A 14 -7.25 3.97 5.59
N TYR A 15 -8.49 4.25 5.20
CA TYR A 15 -8.78 4.81 3.89
C TYR A 15 -8.24 6.23 3.75
N LYS A 16 -8.32 7.02 4.81
CA LYS A 16 -7.76 8.37 4.82
C LYS A 16 -6.24 8.33 4.63
N MET A 17 -5.57 7.40 5.28
CA MET A 17 -4.11 7.23 5.13
C MET A 17 -3.76 6.87 3.68
N ILE A 18 -4.53 5.98 3.06
CA ILE A 18 -4.29 5.57 1.67
C ILE A 18 -4.48 6.73 0.71
N ASP A 19 -5.52 7.54 0.90
CA ASP A 19 -5.74 8.73 0.08
C ASP A 19 -4.56 9.70 0.19
N HIS A 20 -4.06 9.90 1.41
CA HIS A 20 -2.90 10.75 1.64
C HIS A 20 -1.65 10.18 0.96
N PHE A 21 -1.46 8.88 1.06
CA PHE A 21 -0.34 8.21 0.39
C PHE A 21 -0.33 8.49 -1.12
N TYR A 22 -1.47 8.34 -1.79
CA TYR A 22 -1.52 8.57 -3.23
C TYR A 22 -1.39 10.05 -3.61
N MET A 23 -1.79 10.95 -2.72
CA MET A 23 -1.52 12.36 -2.92
C MET A 23 -0.01 12.64 -2.94
N LEU A 24 0.74 11.99 -2.04
CA LEU A 24 2.20 12.09 -2.01
C LEU A 24 2.83 11.46 -3.25
N VAL A 25 2.35 10.29 -3.65
CA VAL A 25 2.87 9.58 -4.84
C VAL A 25 2.66 10.41 -6.10
N GLU A 26 1.50 11.03 -6.24
CA GLU A 26 1.19 11.85 -7.43
C GLU A 26 2.19 12.99 -7.62
N GLN A 27 2.74 13.50 -6.53
CA GLN A 27 3.69 14.61 -6.54
C GLN A 27 5.16 14.15 -6.57
N ASP A 28 5.41 12.85 -6.58
CA ASP A 28 6.76 12.30 -6.52
C ASP A 28 7.20 11.79 -7.88
N ASP A 29 8.09 12.54 -8.55
CA ASP A 29 8.58 12.22 -9.89
C ASP A 29 9.31 10.88 -9.97
N ARG A 30 9.80 10.36 -8.85
CA ARG A 30 10.49 9.08 -8.85
C ARG A 30 9.55 7.91 -9.16
N ILE A 31 8.26 8.06 -8.89
CA ILE A 31 7.33 6.93 -8.92
C ILE A 31 6.01 7.22 -9.63
N ASN A 32 5.61 8.50 -9.80
CA ASN A 32 4.28 8.79 -10.34
C ASN A 32 4.08 8.27 -11.75
N HIS A 33 5.15 8.08 -12.52
CA HIS A 33 5.06 7.53 -13.88
C HIS A 33 4.60 6.06 -13.93
N LEU A 34 4.66 5.34 -12.81
CA LEU A 34 4.18 3.96 -12.75
C LEU A 34 2.64 3.89 -12.65
N PHE A 35 1.99 5.01 -12.43
CA PHE A 35 0.54 5.07 -12.25
C PHE A 35 -0.10 5.93 -13.34
N PRO A 36 -0.12 5.42 -14.59
CA PRO A 36 -0.73 6.19 -15.68
C PRO A 36 -2.23 6.25 -15.50
N GLY A 37 -2.81 7.45 -15.63
CA GLY A 37 -4.24 7.63 -15.58
C GLY A 37 -4.76 7.95 -14.19
N ASP A 38 -5.88 7.33 -13.83
CA ASP A 38 -6.68 7.72 -12.66
C ASP A 38 -6.24 7.04 -11.37
N PHE A 39 -5.71 7.83 -10.44
CA PHE A 39 -5.37 7.35 -9.10
C PHE A 39 -6.58 6.85 -8.30
N LYS A 40 -7.77 7.26 -8.69
CA LYS A 40 -9.00 6.87 -8.00
C LYS A 40 -9.19 5.37 -7.98
N GLU A 41 -9.01 4.72 -9.13
CA GLU A 41 -9.14 3.26 -9.22
C GLU A 41 -8.00 2.55 -8.50
N THR A 42 -6.78 3.07 -8.65
CA THR A 42 -5.62 2.53 -7.94
C THR A 42 -5.82 2.61 -6.43
N SER A 43 -6.30 3.75 -5.94
CA SER A 43 -6.60 3.93 -4.52
C SER A 43 -7.67 2.96 -4.04
N ARG A 44 -8.72 2.76 -4.83
CA ARG A 44 -9.81 1.82 -4.50
C ARG A 44 -9.27 0.40 -4.30
N LYS A 45 -8.45 -0.05 -5.24
CA LYS A 45 -7.86 -1.38 -5.15
C LYS A 45 -6.93 -1.52 -3.94
N GLN A 46 -6.17 -0.48 -3.64
CA GLN A 46 -5.26 -0.50 -2.49
C GLN A 46 -6.05 -0.55 -1.18
N LYS A 47 -7.16 0.18 -1.10
CA LYS A 47 -8.04 0.15 0.07
C LYS A 47 -8.58 -1.27 0.30
N GLN A 48 -9.00 -1.94 -0.76
CA GLN A 48 -9.46 -3.32 -0.69
C GLN A 48 -8.34 -4.25 -0.24
N PHE A 49 -7.16 -4.08 -0.82
CA PHE A 49 -6.02 -4.95 -0.52
C PHE A 49 -5.55 -4.77 0.92
N LEU A 50 -5.35 -3.55 1.39
CA LEU A 50 -4.88 -3.32 2.76
C LEU A 50 -5.90 -3.71 3.82
N THR A 51 -7.21 -3.57 3.52
CA THR A 51 -8.25 -4.08 4.40
C THR A 51 -8.04 -5.57 4.65
N GLN A 52 -7.89 -6.33 3.58
CA GLN A 52 -7.68 -7.77 3.63
C GLN A 52 -6.33 -8.12 4.26
N PHE A 53 -5.29 -7.39 3.90
CA PHE A 53 -3.92 -7.59 4.38
C PHE A 53 -3.83 -7.46 5.91
N LEU A 54 -4.64 -6.57 6.48
CA LEU A 54 -4.67 -6.32 7.93
C LEU A 54 -5.69 -7.16 8.69
N GLY A 55 -6.26 -8.16 8.04
CA GLY A 55 -7.16 -9.11 8.69
C GLY A 55 -8.64 -8.76 8.62
N GLY A 56 -9.00 -7.78 7.81
CA GLY A 56 -10.39 -7.45 7.56
C GLY A 56 -11.02 -8.32 6.47
N PRO A 57 -12.22 -7.95 6.01
CA PRO A 57 -12.89 -8.70 4.94
C PRO A 57 -12.02 -8.81 3.68
N LYS A 58 -12.17 -9.92 2.97
CA LYS A 58 -11.36 -10.21 1.78
C LYS A 58 -11.87 -9.46 0.55
N LEU A 59 -11.97 -8.15 0.64
CA LEU A 59 -12.54 -7.30 -0.40
C LEU A 59 -11.79 -7.40 -1.73
N TYR A 60 -10.46 -7.45 -1.67
CA TYR A 60 -9.65 -7.55 -2.89
C TYR A 60 -9.87 -8.88 -3.59
N THR A 61 -9.75 -9.99 -2.85
CA THR A 61 -9.88 -11.33 -3.41
C THR A 61 -11.29 -11.57 -3.97
N GLU A 62 -12.32 -11.06 -3.29
CA GLU A 62 -13.69 -11.22 -3.75
C GLU A 62 -13.96 -10.54 -5.09
N GLU A 63 -13.34 -9.41 -5.34
CA GLU A 63 -13.56 -8.67 -6.59
C GLU A 63 -12.54 -9.04 -7.67
N HIS A 64 -11.28 -9.26 -7.31
CA HIS A 64 -10.17 -9.36 -8.27
C HIS A 64 -9.49 -10.72 -8.30
N GLY A 65 -9.86 -11.65 -7.41
CA GLY A 65 -9.18 -12.92 -7.26
C GLY A 65 -7.92 -12.79 -6.41
N HIS A 66 -7.07 -13.81 -6.48
CA HIS A 66 -5.81 -13.82 -5.71
C HIS A 66 -4.96 -12.59 -6.03
N PRO A 67 -4.36 -11.95 -5.02
CA PRO A 67 -3.55 -10.73 -5.27
C PRO A 67 -2.42 -10.93 -6.27
N MET A 68 -1.64 -12.02 -6.17
CA MET A 68 -0.54 -12.32 -7.09
C MET A 68 0.32 -11.08 -7.36
N LEU A 69 0.74 -10.41 -6.30
CA LEU A 69 1.36 -9.08 -6.38
C LEU A 69 2.60 -9.05 -7.28
N LYS A 70 3.50 -10.01 -7.09
CA LYS A 70 4.73 -10.05 -7.88
C LYS A 70 4.44 -10.17 -9.38
N TYR A 71 3.52 -11.07 -9.73
CA TYR A 71 3.13 -11.27 -11.12
C TYR A 71 2.51 -10.01 -11.73
N LYS A 72 1.60 -9.36 -10.99
CA LYS A 72 0.92 -8.16 -11.48
C LYS A 72 1.86 -6.96 -11.64
N HIS A 73 3.00 -6.95 -10.96
CA HIS A 73 3.98 -5.87 -11.08
C HIS A 73 5.04 -6.12 -12.17
N LEU A 74 5.10 -7.33 -12.73
CA LEU A 74 6.10 -7.64 -13.77
C LEU A 74 6.06 -6.71 -14.98
N PRO A 75 4.89 -6.23 -15.45
CA PRO A 75 4.85 -5.30 -16.58
C PRO A 75 5.51 -3.95 -16.30
N PHE A 76 5.76 -3.62 -15.04
CA PHE A 76 6.34 -2.34 -14.65
C PHE A 76 7.80 -2.52 -14.30
N LYS A 77 8.64 -1.55 -14.71
CA LYS A 77 10.04 -1.57 -14.32
C LYS A 77 10.17 -0.98 -12.92
N ILE A 78 10.45 -1.84 -11.95
CA ILE A 78 10.58 -1.43 -10.54
C ILE A 78 12.02 -1.64 -10.11
N THR A 79 12.75 -0.53 -9.98
CA THR A 79 14.13 -0.52 -9.48
C THR A 79 14.11 -0.21 -7.98
N PRO A 80 15.26 -0.32 -7.29
CA PRO A 80 15.33 0.15 -5.91
C PRO A 80 14.90 1.60 -5.72
N ARG A 81 15.08 2.45 -6.75
CA ARG A 81 14.64 3.85 -6.68
C ARG A 81 13.13 3.97 -6.52
N GLU A 82 12.35 3.23 -7.31
CA GLU A 82 10.89 3.24 -7.22
C GLU A 82 10.41 2.60 -5.93
N ARG A 83 11.05 1.50 -5.51
CA ARG A 83 10.74 0.88 -4.23
C ARG A 83 10.95 1.86 -3.08
N ASP A 84 12.08 2.54 -3.06
CA ASP A 84 12.40 3.48 -1.98
C ASP A 84 11.43 4.65 -1.97
N ALA A 85 11.06 5.16 -3.15
CA ALA A 85 10.07 6.24 -3.24
C ALA A 85 8.72 5.78 -2.67
N TRP A 86 8.27 4.58 -3.03
CA TRP A 86 7.03 4.02 -2.52
C TRP A 86 7.05 3.91 -1.00
N LEU A 87 8.14 3.36 -0.46
CA LEU A 87 8.28 3.17 0.99
C LEU A 87 8.36 4.49 1.74
N GLU A 88 9.07 5.47 1.23
CA GLU A 88 9.17 6.78 1.89
C GLU A 88 7.81 7.46 1.96
N ASN A 89 7.05 7.42 0.86
CA ASN A 89 5.71 8.01 0.85
C ASN A 89 4.75 7.26 1.78
N MET A 90 4.85 5.93 1.80
CA MET A 90 4.02 5.13 2.69
C MET A 90 4.38 5.37 4.16
N GLU A 91 5.67 5.46 4.48
CA GLU A 91 6.12 5.74 5.84
C GLU A 91 5.59 7.08 6.33
N GLN A 92 5.66 8.10 5.49
CA GLN A 92 5.15 9.42 5.83
C GLN A 92 3.64 9.38 6.07
N ALA A 93 2.89 8.73 5.17
CA ALA A 93 1.44 8.63 5.30
C ALA A 93 1.03 7.89 6.58
N ILE A 94 1.71 6.79 6.89
CA ILE A 94 1.43 6.01 8.10
C ILE A 94 1.78 6.82 9.35
N HIS A 95 2.93 7.51 9.34
CA HIS A 95 3.35 8.32 10.47
C HIS A 95 2.33 9.42 10.77
N GLU A 96 1.87 10.13 9.75
CA GLU A 96 0.91 11.21 9.91
C GLU A 96 -0.49 10.72 10.30
N ALA A 97 -0.81 9.46 10.01
CA ALA A 97 -2.09 8.87 10.39
C ALA A 97 -2.19 8.57 11.89
N GLU A 98 -1.06 8.42 12.56
CA GLU A 98 -1.00 8.15 14.01
C GLU A 98 -1.86 6.96 14.43
N PHE A 99 -1.70 5.82 13.73
CA PHE A 99 -2.44 4.60 14.05
C PHE A 99 -2.15 4.10 15.46
N PRO A 100 -3.17 3.62 16.20
CA PRO A 100 -2.99 3.25 17.60
C PRO A 100 -2.28 1.91 17.79
N HIS A 101 -1.74 1.72 19.00
CA HIS A 101 -1.23 0.43 19.48
C HIS A 101 -0.15 -0.23 18.61
N GLY A 102 0.71 0.59 18.00
CA GLY A 102 1.82 0.05 17.20
C GLY A 102 1.41 -0.53 15.86
N THR A 103 0.15 -0.37 15.46
CA THR A 103 -0.34 -0.94 14.19
C THR A 103 0.30 -0.29 12.98
N GLY A 104 0.72 0.98 13.08
CA GLY A 104 1.42 1.66 12.00
C GLY A 104 2.76 1.01 11.72
N ASP A 105 3.56 0.77 12.76
CA ASP A 105 4.86 0.11 12.61
C ASP A 105 4.71 -1.31 12.08
N TYR A 106 3.71 -2.03 12.59
CA TYR A 106 3.41 -3.38 12.12
C TYR A 106 3.10 -3.38 10.61
N LEU A 107 2.23 -2.48 10.18
CA LEU A 107 1.87 -2.38 8.76
C LEU A 107 3.08 -2.03 7.91
N PHE A 108 3.85 -1.02 8.32
CA PHE A 108 5.00 -0.57 7.54
C PHE A 108 6.05 -1.67 7.38
N GLU A 109 6.38 -2.39 8.44
CA GLU A 109 7.37 -3.47 8.36
C GLU A 109 6.93 -4.58 7.41
N ARG A 110 5.66 -4.94 7.42
CA ARG A 110 5.13 -5.95 6.49
C ARG A 110 5.13 -5.44 5.05
N LEU A 111 4.75 -4.18 4.83
CA LEU A 111 4.77 -3.60 3.48
C LEU A 111 6.18 -3.48 2.93
N LYS A 112 7.15 -3.20 3.80
CA LYS A 112 8.55 -3.14 3.41
C LYS A 112 9.04 -4.47 2.85
N MET A 113 8.70 -5.57 3.51
CA MET A 113 9.02 -6.90 3.00
C MET A 113 8.35 -7.17 1.65
N THR A 114 7.09 -6.80 1.52
CA THR A 114 6.34 -6.97 0.27
C THR A 114 6.95 -6.15 -0.86
N ALA A 115 7.27 -4.88 -0.59
CA ALA A 115 7.85 -3.99 -1.60
C ALA A 115 9.20 -4.50 -2.10
N ASN A 116 10.01 -5.08 -1.22
CA ASN A 116 11.31 -5.65 -1.62
C ASN A 116 11.14 -6.78 -2.64
N HIS A 117 10.04 -7.53 -2.56
CA HIS A 117 9.75 -8.60 -3.50
C HIS A 117 9.27 -8.09 -4.87
N MET A 118 8.86 -6.82 -4.95
CA MET A 118 8.37 -6.24 -6.21
C MET A 118 9.50 -5.71 -7.10
N VAL A 119 10.69 -5.50 -6.56
CA VAL A 119 11.84 -5.04 -7.35
C VAL A 119 12.16 -6.08 -8.41
N ASN A 120 12.19 -5.67 -9.68
CA ASN A 120 12.43 -6.57 -10.81
C ASN A 120 13.50 -6.06 -11.77
N SER A 121 14.21 -5.00 -11.40
CA SER A 121 15.29 -4.45 -12.20
C SER A 121 16.26 -3.73 -11.26
N GLU A 122 17.55 -3.76 -11.56
CA GLU A 122 18.54 -3.05 -10.75
C GLU A 122 18.84 -1.66 -11.28
N ILE A 123 18.47 -1.41 -12.51
CA ILE A 123 18.68 -0.11 -13.16
C ILE A 123 17.53 0.22 -14.10
#